data_ebf14e75534e2602f847d32ae28bb889
#
_entry.id   ebf14e75534e2602f847d32ae28bb889
#
_cell.length_a   1.000
_cell.length_b   1.000
_cell.length_c   1.000
_cell.angle_alpha   90.00
_cell.angle_beta   90.00
_cell.angle_gamma   90.00
#
_symmetry.space_group_name_H-M   'P 1'
#
loop_
_entity.id
_entity.type
_entity.pdbx_description
1 polymer ?
#
loop_
_entity_poly.entity_id
_entity_poly.type
_entity_poly.pdbx_seq_one_letter_code
_entity_poly.pdbx_strand_id
1 'polypeptide(L)'
;ALAPRRRGGAAGLLRAGAMPRTRRAAPDAGRFARVLGVLLHRPGRVLVLAGVLAVLGWAADTQTAVQSDVTKLVPASMPALRNLTTLERVTGVSGEIDVTVRAANVATPATVKWMVGYENALLRHYGYVETKGCARATLCPALSLPDLFSTGSQSGAAANLSQSQINALLTAVPPYFSEAVITPDHREATLAFGIRLMPLSRQEQVLDYMRSQLHPPAGTAAALAGLPVLAAQANASLSSTGHRFLTLIAALLAVGLVLLVVLRTRKRALVPMTPIVLATGWSSLILYLIGIPLNPMSATLGTLVIAISTEFSVLLSERYRQERSGGHDLRGALARTYSSTGAAVIASGVTAIAGFGVLIFSNITMLRDFGFVTLIDLTVSLAGVLLVLPAVLALSERGDALGRLRGTARAAGAARLRLRRRPRVA
;
A
#
# COMPACT_ATOMS: atom_id res chain seq x y z
N ALA A 1 50.37 -26.74 -53.47
CA ALA A 1 51.04 -26.01 -54.54
C ALA A 1 50.70 -24.53 -54.45
N LEU A 2 51.74 -23.74 -54.42
CA LEU A 2 51.81 -22.31 -54.71
C LEU A 2 51.54 -21.31 -53.52
N ALA A 3 52.71 -20.87 -53.06
CA ALA A 3 52.96 -19.73 -52.18
C ALA A 3 53.01 -18.43 -53.03
N PRO A 4 53.52 -17.25 -52.50
CA PRO A 4 52.74 -16.08 -52.06
C PRO A 4 53.01 -14.86 -52.94
N ARG A 5 52.16 -13.82 -52.88
CA ARG A 5 52.55 -12.51 -53.44
C ARG A 5 52.31 -11.39 -52.42
N ARG A 6 53.40 -10.82 -51.90
CA ARG A 6 53.52 -9.49 -51.28
C ARG A 6 53.22 -8.39 -52.30
N ARG A 7 52.51 -7.36 -51.87
CA ARG A 7 52.61 -5.93 -52.22
C ARG A 7 51.67 -5.23 -51.27
N GLY A 8 52.03 -4.31 -50.43
CA GLY A 8 52.90 -3.18 -50.63
C GLY A 8 52.07 -1.90 -50.62
N GLY A 9 52.03 -1.16 -49.50
CA GLY A 9 51.90 0.27 -49.46
C GLY A 9 50.52 0.89 -49.53
N ALA A 10 50.05 1.42 -48.39
CA ALA A 10 49.63 2.82 -48.26
C ALA A 10 49.18 3.08 -46.82
N ALA A 11 50.05 3.65 -46.04
CA ALA A 11 49.70 4.29 -44.78
C ALA A 11 48.90 5.57 -45.09
N GLY A 12 47.57 5.49 -44.99
CA GLY A 12 46.67 6.64 -45.01
C GLY A 12 46.29 7.03 -43.58
N LEU A 13 46.93 8.02 -43.08
CA LEU A 13 46.62 8.72 -41.81
C LEU A 13 45.17 9.25 -41.84
N LEU A 14 44.26 8.52 -41.27
CA LEU A 14 42.99 9.09 -40.84
C LEU A 14 43.19 9.66 -39.41
N ARG A 15 43.67 10.90 -39.34
CA ARG A 15 43.47 11.77 -38.19
C ARG A 15 42.00 11.85 -37.90
N ALA A 16 41.55 11.09 -36.91
CA ALA A 16 40.25 11.31 -36.28
C ALA A 16 40.29 12.73 -35.68
N GLY A 17 39.64 13.65 -36.38
CA GLY A 17 39.38 14.99 -35.90
C GLY A 17 38.66 14.89 -34.57
N ALA A 18 39.33 15.27 -33.46
CA ALA A 18 38.70 15.48 -32.21
C ALA A 18 37.64 16.59 -32.39
N MET A 19 36.36 16.20 -32.53
CA MET A 19 35.30 17.18 -32.41
C MET A 19 35.41 17.90 -31.10
N PRO A 20 35.43 19.22 -31.08
CA PRO A 20 35.40 19.98 -29.84
C PRO A 20 34.10 19.59 -29.12
N ARG A 21 34.21 18.88 -27.99
CA ARG A 21 33.11 18.73 -27.05
C ARG A 21 32.70 20.13 -26.62
N THR A 22 31.73 20.72 -27.30
CA THR A 22 31.07 21.92 -26.82
C THR A 22 30.50 21.57 -25.45
N ARG A 23 31.18 22.07 -24.41
CA ARG A 23 30.62 22.18 -23.06
C ARG A 23 29.38 23.06 -23.20
N ARG A 24 28.22 22.43 -23.46
CA ARG A 24 26.95 23.08 -23.12
C ARG A 24 26.98 23.26 -21.62
N ALA A 25 27.29 24.47 -21.17
CA ALA A 25 27.08 24.89 -19.81
C ALA A 25 25.58 24.66 -19.52
N ALA A 26 25.29 23.74 -18.60
CA ALA A 26 23.94 23.57 -18.11
C ALA A 26 23.48 24.92 -17.54
N PRO A 27 22.37 25.52 -17.99
CA PRO A 27 21.97 26.90 -17.64
C PRO A 27 21.64 27.10 -16.17
N ASP A 28 21.54 26.04 -15.35
CA ASP A 28 21.10 26.13 -13.96
C ASP A 28 22.15 25.77 -12.90
N ALA A 29 23.40 25.59 -13.27
CA ALA A 29 24.48 25.27 -12.32
C ALA A 29 24.63 26.31 -11.19
N GLY A 30 24.30 27.59 -11.47
CA GLY A 30 24.39 28.68 -10.49
C GLY A 30 23.26 28.69 -9.45
N ARG A 31 22.06 28.29 -9.80
CA ARG A 31 20.91 28.22 -8.85
C ARG A 31 21.06 27.03 -7.93
N PHE A 32 21.39 25.88 -8.48
CA PHE A 32 21.61 24.67 -7.69
C PHE A 32 22.83 24.80 -6.74
N ALA A 33 23.93 25.40 -7.19
CA ALA A 33 25.07 25.66 -6.33
C ALA A 33 24.75 26.58 -5.13
N ARG A 34 23.86 27.56 -5.31
CA ARG A 34 23.37 28.42 -4.22
C ARG A 34 22.51 27.64 -3.23
N VAL A 35 21.57 26.81 -3.69
CA VAL A 35 20.73 25.96 -2.83
C VAL A 35 21.62 24.99 -2.05
N LEU A 36 22.57 24.33 -2.72
CA LEU A 36 23.53 23.43 -2.08
C LEU A 36 24.37 24.16 -1.02
N GLY A 37 24.79 25.40 -1.29
CA GLY A 37 25.50 26.25 -0.33
C GLY A 37 24.69 26.50 0.96
N VAL A 38 23.41 26.81 0.85
CA VAL A 38 22.51 27.03 1.99
C VAL A 38 22.33 25.72 2.79
N LEU A 39 22.07 24.61 2.12
CA LEU A 39 21.86 23.30 2.74
C LEU A 39 23.11 22.82 3.51
N LEU A 40 24.30 23.06 2.98
CA LEU A 40 25.56 22.66 3.59
C LEU A 40 26.00 23.58 4.74
N HIS A 41 25.50 24.82 4.82
CA HIS A 41 25.90 25.77 5.86
C HIS A 41 25.44 25.33 7.25
N ARG A 42 24.18 24.81 7.35
CA ARG A 42 23.61 24.33 8.62
C ARG A 42 22.80 23.03 8.43
N PRO A 43 23.46 21.90 8.09
CA PRO A 43 22.76 20.66 7.71
C PRO A 43 21.90 20.09 8.84
N GLY A 44 22.29 20.30 10.11
CA GLY A 44 21.49 19.85 11.25
C GLY A 44 20.13 20.54 11.35
N ARG A 45 20.05 21.86 11.07
CA ARG A 45 18.76 22.57 11.10
C ARG A 45 17.82 22.11 9.98
N VAL A 46 18.37 21.82 8.81
CA VAL A 46 17.62 21.27 7.67
C VAL A 46 16.99 19.93 8.07
N LEU A 47 17.78 19.04 8.69
CA LEU A 47 17.29 17.73 9.11
C LEU A 47 16.28 17.80 10.25
N VAL A 48 16.46 18.72 11.21
CA VAL A 48 15.48 18.93 12.29
C VAL A 48 14.15 19.42 11.73
N LEU A 49 14.19 20.45 10.86
CA LEU A 49 12.97 20.96 10.21
C LEU A 49 12.28 19.86 9.39
N ALA A 50 13.06 19.15 8.59
CA ALA A 50 12.57 18.03 7.77
C ALA A 50 11.95 16.93 8.65
N GLY A 51 12.57 16.62 9.79
CA GLY A 51 12.06 15.64 10.76
C GLY A 51 10.77 16.09 11.42
N VAL A 52 10.68 17.35 11.86
CA VAL A 52 9.46 17.90 12.46
C VAL A 52 8.30 17.82 11.47
N LEU A 53 8.50 18.25 10.23
CA LEU A 53 7.48 18.16 9.18
C LEU A 53 7.06 16.71 8.90
N ALA A 54 7.99 15.77 8.93
CA ALA A 54 7.67 14.36 8.73
C ALA A 54 6.84 13.79 9.90
N VAL A 55 7.19 14.12 11.14
CA VAL A 55 6.43 13.69 12.32
C VAL A 55 5.02 14.27 12.30
N LEU A 56 4.87 15.56 11.97
CA LEU A 56 3.56 16.18 11.80
C LEU A 56 2.74 15.49 10.70
N GLY A 57 3.40 15.10 9.60
CA GLY A 57 2.75 14.39 8.50
C GLY A 57 2.27 13.00 8.91
N TRP A 58 3.08 12.22 9.62
CA TRP A 58 2.65 10.92 10.13
C TRP A 58 1.52 11.04 11.16
N ALA A 59 1.53 12.08 11.99
CA ALA A 59 0.41 12.37 12.88
C ALA A 59 -0.87 12.72 12.09
N ALA A 60 -0.75 13.52 11.02
CA ALA A 60 -1.86 13.86 10.14
C ALA A 60 -2.40 12.64 9.37
N ASP A 61 -1.53 11.68 9.00
CA ASP A 61 -1.94 10.45 8.32
C ASP A 61 -2.95 9.62 9.12
N THR A 62 -2.88 9.66 10.45
CA THR A 62 -3.83 8.96 11.32
C THR A 62 -5.26 9.49 11.18
N GLN A 63 -5.42 10.72 10.70
CA GLN A 63 -6.71 11.39 10.51
C GLN A 63 -7.17 11.40 9.05
N THR A 64 -6.34 10.90 8.12
CA THR A 64 -6.68 10.86 6.70
C THR A 64 -7.79 9.85 6.45
N ALA A 65 -8.93 10.33 5.92
CA ALA A 65 -10.07 9.49 5.61
C ALA A 65 -9.77 8.57 4.42
N VAL A 66 -10.26 7.32 4.51
CA VAL A 66 -10.22 6.38 3.39
C VAL A 66 -11.60 6.33 2.76
N GLN A 67 -11.69 6.58 1.46
CA GLN A 67 -12.94 6.50 0.71
C GLN A 67 -13.30 5.05 0.46
N SER A 68 -14.31 4.57 1.17
CA SER A 68 -14.82 3.21 1.09
C SER A 68 -16.11 3.10 0.26
N ASP A 69 -16.64 4.22 -0.24
CA ASP A 69 -17.86 4.24 -1.05
C ASP A 69 -17.54 3.97 -2.52
N VAL A 70 -17.81 2.74 -2.96
CA VAL A 70 -17.53 2.28 -4.33
C VAL A 70 -18.28 3.13 -5.37
N THR A 71 -19.45 3.66 -5.03
CA THR A 71 -20.24 4.49 -5.95
C THR A 71 -19.55 5.82 -6.29
N LYS A 72 -18.71 6.31 -5.39
CA LYS A 72 -17.93 7.53 -5.58
C LYS A 72 -16.59 7.29 -6.27
N LEU A 73 -16.14 6.03 -6.31
CA LEU A 73 -14.86 5.65 -6.92
C LEU A 73 -14.95 5.41 -8.43
N VAL A 74 -16.18 5.22 -8.95
CA VAL A 74 -16.44 5.01 -10.38
C VAL A 74 -17.32 6.15 -10.93
N PRO A 75 -17.30 6.41 -12.26
CA PRO A 75 -18.14 7.43 -12.86
C PRO A 75 -19.64 7.09 -12.71
N ALA A 76 -20.45 8.06 -12.30
CA ALA A 76 -21.91 7.89 -12.25
C ALA A 76 -22.54 7.59 -13.62
N SER A 77 -21.84 7.91 -14.71
CA SER A 77 -22.24 7.61 -16.08
C SER A 77 -21.98 6.17 -16.51
N MET A 78 -21.27 5.37 -15.70
CA MET A 78 -20.90 3.99 -16.03
C MET A 78 -22.17 3.11 -16.18
N PRO A 79 -22.38 2.42 -17.33
CA PRO A 79 -23.59 1.63 -17.56
C PRO A 79 -23.82 0.55 -16.49
N ALA A 80 -22.74 -0.13 -16.04
CA ALA A 80 -22.80 -1.14 -15.01
C ALA A 80 -23.35 -0.58 -13.67
N LEU A 81 -22.90 0.63 -13.24
CA LEU A 81 -23.40 1.26 -12.03
C LEU A 81 -24.88 1.68 -12.17
N ARG A 82 -25.28 2.19 -13.34
CA ARG A 82 -26.69 2.51 -13.62
C ARG A 82 -27.57 1.28 -13.59
N ASN A 83 -27.13 0.18 -14.18
CA ASN A 83 -27.86 -1.07 -14.18
C ASN A 83 -27.99 -1.62 -12.76
N LEU A 84 -26.91 -1.56 -11.97
CA LEU A 84 -26.91 -1.98 -10.56
C LEU A 84 -27.87 -1.13 -9.71
N THR A 85 -27.86 0.19 -9.87
CA THR A 85 -28.80 1.08 -9.17
C THR A 85 -30.25 0.90 -9.64
N THR A 86 -30.46 0.52 -10.89
CA THR A 86 -31.79 0.18 -11.40
C THR A 86 -32.29 -1.15 -10.83
N LEU A 87 -31.41 -2.16 -10.78
CA LEU A 87 -31.71 -3.44 -10.12
C LEU A 87 -32.08 -3.22 -8.66
N GLU A 88 -31.27 -2.47 -7.91
CA GLU A 88 -31.56 -2.15 -6.50
C GLU A 88 -32.90 -1.42 -6.31
N ARG A 89 -33.25 -0.52 -7.23
CA ARG A 89 -34.51 0.21 -7.16
C ARG A 89 -35.72 -0.73 -7.35
N VAL A 90 -35.59 -1.74 -8.20
CA VAL A 90 -36.67 -2.68 -8.53
C VAL A 90 -36.76 -3.80 -7.50
N THR A 91 -35.61 -4.39 -7.13
CA THR A 91 -35.57 -5.57 -6.25
C THR A 91 -35.33 -5.20 -4.78
N GLY A 92 -34.82 -4.02 -4.49
CA GLY A 92 -34.39 -3.60 -3.16
C GLY A 92 -32.97 -4.08 -2.78
N VAL A 93 -32.30 -4.87 -3.63
CA VAL A 93 -30.98 -5.47 -3.38
C VAL A 93 -30.03 -5.25 -4.56
N SER A 94 -28.75 -5.21 -4.27
CA SER A 94 -27.69 -5.01 -5.26
C SER A 94 -26.56 -6.04 -5.16
N GLY A 95 -26.57 -6.87 -4.12
CA GLY A 95 -25.62 -7.94 -3.89
C GLY A 95 -26.15 -8.96 -2.90
N GLU A 96 -25.37 -9.99 -2.64
CA GLU A 96 -25.74 -11.11 -1.78
C GLU A 96 -24.61 -11.46 -0.81
N ILE A 97 -24.97 -11.69 0.45
CA ILE A 97 -24.08 -12.22 1.49
C ILE A 97 -24.59 -13.61 1.83
N ASP A 98 -23.68 -14.58 1.76
CA ASP A 98 -23.96 -15.96 2.06
C ASP A 98 -23.43 -16.34 3.44
N VAL A 99 -24.20 -17.15 4.17
CA VAL A 99 -23.73 -17.86 5.35
C VAL A 99 -23.66 -19.34 4.97
N THR A 100 -22.44 -19.83 4.77
CA THR A 100 -22.22 -21.26 4.53
C THR A 100 -22.29 -22.01 5.84
N VAL A 101 -23.05 -23.07 5.87
CA VAL A 101 -23.27 -23.93 7.04
C VAL A 101 -22.81 -25.33 6.72
N ARG A 102 -21.95 -25.91 7.57
CA ARG A 102 -21.37 -27.25 7.40
C ARG A 102 -21.63 -28.10 8.62
N ALA A 103 -22.08 -29.34 8.39
CA ALA A 103 -22.26 -30.36 9.43
C ALA A 103 -22.14 -31.76 8.84
N ALA A 104 -22.16 -32.78 9.67
CA ALA A 104 -22.29 -34.17 9.19
C ALA A 104 -23.59 -34.39 8.39
N ASN A 105 -24.68 -33.68 8.80
CA ASN A 105 -25.92 -33.51 8.09
C ASN A 105 -26.51 -32.17 8.50
N VAL A 106 -26.65 -31.21 7.54
CA VAL A 106 -27.24 -29.90 7.77
C VAL A 106 -28.77 -29.92 7.76
N ALA A 107 -29.38 -30.97 7.15
CA ALA A 107 -30.84 -31.17 7.09
C ALA A 107 -31.36 -31.80 8.38
N THR A 108 -31.01 -31.25 9.54
CA THR A 108 -31.50 -31.68 10.85
C THR A 108 -32.45 -30.64 11.46
N PRO A 109 -33.43 -31.03 12.28
CA PRO A 109 -34.32 -30.07 12.94
C PRO A 109 -33.60 -29.00 13.74
N ALA A 110 -32.52 -29.37 14.41
CA ALA A 110 -31.71 -28.41 15.20
C ALA A 110 -31.04 -27.35 14.32
N THR A 111 -30.42 -27.76 13.22
CA THR A 111 -29.75 -26.88 12.27
C THR A 111 -30.75 -25.98 11.55
N VAL A 112 -31.82 -26.53 11.05
CA VAL A 112 -32.89 -25.76 10.35
C VAL A 112 -33.52 -24.74 11.31
N LYS A 113 -33.86 -25.13 12.54
CA LYS A 113 -34.40 -24.22 13.55
C LYS A 113 -33.46 -23.09 13.86
N TRP A 114 -32.14 -23.36 13.99
CA TRP A 114 -31.13 -22.33 14.20
C TRP A 114 -31.05 -21.40 12.99
N MET A 115 -31.02 -21.92 11.76
CA MET A 115 -31.02 -21.13 10.53
C MET A 115 -32.18 -20.15 10.48
N VAL A 116 -33.42 -20.62 10.72
CA VAL A 116 -34.62 -19.78 10.77
C VAL A 116 -34.52 -18.72 11.87
N GLY A 117 -34.03 -19.10 13.04
CA GLY A 117 -33.83 -18.17 14.17
C GLY A 117 -32.82 -17.07 13.86
N TYR A 118 -31.68 -17.44 13.28
CA TYR A 118 -30.61 -16.52 12.87
C TYR A 118 -31.10 -15.56 11.79
N GLU A 119 -31.74 -16.08 10.74
CA GLU A 119 -32.29 -15.29 9.64
C GLU A 119 -33.30 -14.25 10.15
N ASN A 120 -34.28 -14.69 10.90
CA ASN A 120 -35.34 -13.82 11.45
C ASN A 120 -34.76 -12.76 12.43
N ALA A 121 -33.72 -13.08 13.20
CA ALA A 121 -33.10 -12.14 14.11
C ALA A 121 -32.39 -11.02 13.31
N LEU A 122 -31.66 -11.37 12.27
CA LEU A 122 -30.95 -10.43 11.40
C LEU A 122 -31.91 -9.54 10.61
N LEU A 123 -32.88 -10.14 9.96
CA LEU A 123 -33.89 -9.42 9.14
C LEU A 123 -34.63 -8.37 9.98
N ARG A 124 -35.07 -8.75 11.19
CA ARG A 124 -35.71 -7.81 12.13
C ARG A 124 -34.78 -6.69 12.57
N HIS A 125 -33.51 -7.01 12.90
CA HIS A 125 -32.56 -6.01 13.33
C HIS A 125 -32.28 -4.97 12.23
N TYR A 126 -32.24 -5.42 10.97
CA TYR A 126 -31.97 -4.56 9.82
C TYR A 126 -33.23 -4.00 9.14
N GLY A 127 -34.38 -4.07 9.82
CA GLY A 127 -35.58 -3.36 9.45
C GLY A 127 -36.38 -3.97 8.32
N TYR A 128 -36.19 -5.26 8.04
CA TYR A 128 -37.04 -5.98 7.11
C TYR A 128 -38.43 -6.19 7.69
N VAL A 129 -39.43 -5.86 6.92
CA VAL A 129 -40.84 -6.08 7.26
C VAL A 129 -41.51 -6.69 6.03
N GLU A 130 -42.08 -7.89 6.17
CA GLU A 130 -42.63 -8.66 5.07
C GLU A 130 -43.66 -7.87 4.21
N THR A 131 -44.52 -7.07 4.86
CA THR A 131 -45.51 -6.24 4.17
C THR A 131 -44.95 -5.09 3.37
N LYS A 132 -43.69 -4.66 3.66
CA LYS A 132 -42.99 -3.52 3.00
C LYS A 132 -41.91 -4.01 2.05
N GLY A 133 -41.61 -5.32 2.06
CA GLY A 133 -40.51 -5.89 1.28
C GLY A 133 -39.16 -5.27 1.56
N CYS A 134 -38.25 -5.30 0.60
CA CYS A 134 -36.89 -4.85 0.69
C CYS A 134 -36.63 -3.34 0.51
N ALA A 135 -37.67 -2.53 0.30
CA ALA A 135 -37.52 -1.14 -0.11
C ALA A 135 -36.74 -0.26 0.89
N ARG A 136 -36.74 -0.56 2.18
CA ARG A 136 -36.06 0.21 3.24
C ARG A 136 -35.16 -0.63 4.14
N ALA A 137 -35.14 -1.95 3.97
CA ALA A 137 -34.30 -2.83 4.76
C ALA A 137 -32.83 -2.76 4.31
N THR A 138 -31.91 -2.93 5.25
CA THR A 138 -30.48 -3.04 4.95
C THR A 138 -30.14 -4.45 4.47
N LEU A 139 -30.76 -5.46 5.09
CA LEU A 139 -30.71 -6.87 4.68
C LEU A 139 -32.09 -7.34 4.27
N CYS A 140 -32.15 -8.17 3.26
CA CYS A 140 -33.36 -8.80 2.73
C CYS A 140 -33.20 -10.32 2.71
N PRO A 141 -34.29 -11.09 2.83
CA PRO A 141 -34.23 -12.52 2.61
C PRO A 141 -33.86 -12.80 1.14
N ALA A 142 -33.02 -13.80 0.95
CA ALA A 142 -32.72 -14.39 -0.35
C ALA A 142 -32.91 -15.91 -0.23
N LEU A 143 -32.80 -16.63 -1.35
CA LEU A 143 -33.07 -18.07 -1.34
C LEU A 143 -32.14 -18.82 -0.39
N SER A 144 -32.70 -19.45 0.62
CA SER A 144 -32.04 -20.13 1.71
C SER A 144 -32.57 -21.52 1.92
N LEU A 145 -31.83 -22.41 2.60
CA LEU A 145 -32.32 -23.75 2.89
C LEU A 145 -33.70 -23.77 3.63
N PRO A 146 -33.98 -22.92 4.63
CA PRO A 146 -35.28 -22.84 5.28
C PRO A 146 -36.44 -22.52 4.34
N ASP A 147 -36.19 -21.81 3.24
CA ASP A 147 -37.24 -21.41 2.29
C ASP A 147 -37.82 -22.60 1.51
N LEU A 148 -37.02 -23.66 1.34
CA LEU A 148 -37.49 -24.91 0.73
C LEU A 148 -38.60 -25.58 1.57
N PHE A 149 -38.68 -25.23 2.86
CA PHE A 149 -39.63 -25.81 3.82
C PHE A 149 -40.77 -24.86 4.17
N SER A 150 -40.72 -23.61 3.66
CA SER A 150 -41.77 -22.63 3.91
C SER A 150 -42.81 -22.66 2.79
N THR A 151 -44.07 -22.92 3.14
CA THR A 151 -45.22 -22.78 2.23
C THR A 151 -45.87 -21.42 2.46
N GLY A 152 -45.58 -20.44 1.62
CA GLY A 152 -46.17 -19.10 1.72
C GLY A 152 -45.59 -18.26 2.88
N SER A 153 -46.32 -17.24 3.36
CA SER A 153 -45.93 -16.22 4.32
C SER A 153 -45.65 -16.69 5.77
N GLN A 154 -45.32 -17.98 5.98
CA GLN A 154 -45.05 -18.54 7.32
C GLN A 154 -43.60 -18.98 7.46
N SER A 155 -42.65 -18.00 7.44
CA SER A 155 -41.20 -18.27 7.70
C SER A 155 -40.94 -18.97 9.04
N GLY A 156 -41.89 -19.00 9.97
CA GLY A 156 -41.78 -19.70 11.27
C GLY A 156 -42.13 -21.19 11.23
N ALA A 157 -42.83 -21.68 10.20
CA ALA A 157 -43.28 -23.08 10.13
C ALA A 157 -42.08 -24.04 9.99
N ALA A 158 -41.02 -23.64 9.28
CA ALA A 158 -39.80 -24.42 9.10
C ALA A 158 -39.05 -24.69 10.41
N ALA A 159 -39.24 -23.88 11.46
CA ALA A 159 -38.51 -24.02 12.73
C ALA A 159 -38.97 -25.22 13.58
N ASN A 160 -40.12 -25.84 13.27
CA ASN A 160 -40.71 -26.91 14.08
C ASN A 160 -40.89 -28.22 13.31
N LEU A 161 -40.18 -28.41 12.21
CA LEU A 161 -40.25 -29.62 11.39
C LEU A 161 -39.56 -30.82 12.06
N SER A 162 -40.17 -31.98 11.95
CA SER A 162 -39.52 -33.25 12.29
C SER A 162 -38.52 -33.70 11.19
N GLN A 163 -37.59 -34.58 11.54
CA GLN A 163 -36.63 -35.12 10.57
C GLN A 163 -37.31 -35.78 9.35
N SER A 164 -38.39 -36.50 9.58
CA SER A 164 -39.16 -37.14 8.51
C SER A 164 -39.79 -36.14 7.56
N GLN A 165 -40.30 -35.02 8.10
CA GLN A 165 -40.87 -33.94 7.29
C GLN A 165 -39.77 -33.23 6.47
N ILE A 166 -38.62 -32.92 7.06
CA ILE A 166 -37.50 -32.33 6.32
C ILE A 166 -37.06 -33.22 5.16
N ASN A 167 -36.90 -34.52 5.40
CA ASN A 167 -36.52 -35.47 4.35
C ASN A 167 -37.60 -35.58 3.25
N ALA A 168 -38.88 -35.63 3.63
CA ALA A 168 -39.96 -35.68 2.66
C ALA A 168 -40.03 -34.42 1.78
N LEU A 169 -39.87 -33.25 2.38
CA LEU A 169 -39.85 -31.97 1.64
C LEU A 169 -38.62 -31.86 0.71
N LEU A 170 -37.44 -32.25 1.16
CA LEU A 170 -36.25 -32.26 0.29
C LEU A 170 -36.40 -33.19 -0.90
N THR A 171 -37.09 -34.35 -0.71
CA THR A 171 -37.37 -35.29 -1.81
C THR A 171 -38.41 -34.75 -2.77
N ALA A 172 -39.37 -33.93 -2.29
CA ALA A 172 -40.43 -33.34 -3.10
C ALA A 172 -39.95 -32.13 -3.93
N VAL A 173 -38.90 -31.44 -3.50
CA VAL A 173 -38.33 -30.29 -4.23
C VAL A 173 -37.45 -30.77 -5.39
N PRO A 174 -37.65 -30.26 -6.62
CA PRO A 174 -36.79 -30.60 -7.75
C PRO A 174 -35.29 -30.29 -7.47
N PRO A 175 -34.37 -31.18 -7.90
CA PRO A 175 -32.94 -31.04 -7.61
C PRO A 175 -32.34 -29.68 -7.95
N TYR A 176 -32.73 -29.07 -9.05
CA TYR A 176 -32.25 -27.76 -9.48
C TYR A 176 -32.59 -26.60 -8.52
N PHE A 177 -33.59 -26.78 -7.66
CA PHE A 177 -33.87 -25.82 -6.59
C PHE A 177 -33.16 -26.19 -5.29
N SER A 178 -33.19 -27.47 -4.90
CA SER A 178 -32.54 -27.89 -3.66
C SER A 178 -31.03 -27.78 -3.72
N GLU A 179 -30.39 -28.11 -4.85
CA GLU A 179 -28.95 -28.01 -5.05
C GLU A 179 -28.43 -26.56 -5.09
N ALA A 180 -29.29 -25.56 -5.24
CA ALA A 180 -28.94 -24.16 -5.11
C ALA A 180 -28.62 -23.76 -3.66
N VAL A 181 -29.16 -24.47 -2.66
CA VAL A 181 -29.06 -24.09 -1.23
C VAL A 181 -28.55 -25.21 -0.32
N ILE A 182 -28.50 -26.47 -0.78
CA ILE A 182 -27.96 -27.61 -0.06
C ILE A 182 -27.22 -28.56 -1.00
N THR A 183 -26.07 -29.05 -0.58
CA THR A 183 -25.29 -30.03 -1.37
C THR A 183 -26.02 -31.40 -1.41
N PRO A 184 -25.83 -32.20 -2.48
CA PRO A 184 -26.47 -33.54 -2.59
C PRO A 184 -26.13 -34.50 -1.46
N ASP A 185 -24.96 -34.33 -0.81
CA ASP A 185 -24.55 -35.14 0.35
C ASP A 185 -25.07 -34.58 1.68
N HIS A 186 -25.86 -33.52 1.67
CA HIS A 186 -26.43 -32.80 2.81
C HIS A 186 -25.40 -32.33 3.84
N ARG A 187 -24.16 -32.11 3.45
CA ARG A 187 -23.11 -31.68 4.36
C ARG A 187 -22.93 -30.15 4.42
N GLU A 188 -23.34 -29.47 3.36
CA GLU A 188 -23.23 -28.02 3.28
C GLU A 188 -24.58 -27.43 2.86
N ALA A 189 -24.91 -26.29 3.44
CA ALA A 189 -26.09 -25.52 3.06
C ALA A 189 -25.78 -24.01 3.13
N THR A 190 -26.60 -23.19 2.49
CA THR A 190 -26.49 -21.76 2.41
C THR A 190 -27.71 -21.06 2.99
N LEU A 191 -27.46 -19.99 3.77
CA LEU A 191 -28.40 -18.94 4.09
C LEU A 191 -27.95 -17.70 3.34
N ALA A 192 -28.78 -17.20 2.46
CA ALA A 192 -28.49 -16.04 1.65
C ALA A 192 -29.21 -14.78 2.12
N PHE A 193 -28.56 -13.65 2.05
CA PHE A 193 -29.12 -12.34 2.41
C PHE A 193 -28.82 -11.35 1.30
N GLY A 194 -29.86 -10.75 0.74
CA GLY A 194 -29.73 -9.64 -0.16
C GLY A 194 -29.26 -8.39 0.58
N ILE A 195 -28.29 -7.68 0.04
CA ILE A 195 -27.72 -6.45 0.61
C ILE A 195 -27.86 -5.29 -0.37
N ARG A 196 -28.09 -4.09 0.15
CA ARG A 196 -28.11 -2.87 -0.63
C ARG A 196 -26.69 -2.32 -0.86
N LEU A 197 -26.55 -1.52 -1.91
CA LEU A 197 -25.31 -0.81 -2.18
C LEU A 197 -25.04 0.22 -1.07
N MET A 198 -23.91 0.07 -0.40
CA MET A 198 -23.48 0.94 0.70
C MET A 198 -21.97 1.04 0.75
N PRO A 199 -21.41 2.04 1.46
CA PRO A 199 -19.97 2.11 1.71
C PRO A 199 -19.45 0.83 2.37
N LEU A 200 -18.28 0.36 1.94
CA LEU A 200 -17.67 -0.90 2.45
C LEU A 200 -17.44 -0.87 3.97
N SER A 201 -17.19 0.31 4.55
CA SER A 201 -17.07 0.47 6.01
C SER A 201 -18.39 0.20 6.76
N ARG A 202 -19.53 0.57 6.17
CA ARG A 202 -20.84 0.25 6.72
C ARG A 202 -21.18 -1.24 6.51
N GLN A 203 -20.81 -1.77 5.36
CA GLN A 203 -20.94 -3.19 5.06
C GLN A 203 -20.18 -4.06 6.06
N GLU A 204 -18.97 -3.63 6.45
CA GLU A 204 -18.18 -4.29 7.49
C GLU A 204 -18.91 -4.32 8.84
N GLN A 205 -19.53 -3.21 9.26
CA GLN A 205 -20.34 -3.17 10.48
C GLN A 205 -21.51 -4.18 10.44
N VAL A 206 -22.15 -4.33 9.27
CA VAL A 206 -23.19 -5.34 9.07
C VAL A 206 -22.63 -6.75 9.24
N LEU A 207 -21.48 -7.02 8.60
CA LEU A 207 -20.81 -8.32 8.66
C LEU A 207 -20.34 -8.66 10.08
N ASP A 208 -19.82 -7.68 10.83
CA ASP A 208 -19.39 -7.88 12.21
C ASP A 208 -20.57 -8.20 13.12
N TYR A 209 -21.71 -7.52 12.93
CA TYR A 209 -22.93 -7.87 13.64
C TYR A 209 -23.40 -9.28 13.27
N MET A 210 -23.42 -9.63 11.97
CA MET A 210 -23.76 -10.99 11.53
C MET A 210 -22.86 -12.05 12.17
N ARG A 211 -21.53 -11.79 12.24
CA ARG A 211 -20.57 -12.69 12.91
C ARG A 211 -20.84 -12.80 14.40
N SER A 212 -21.17 -11.70 15.06
CA SER A 212 -21.44 -11.69 16.50
C SER A 212 -22.69 -12.48 16.88
N GLN A 213 -23.63 -12.66 15.95
CA GLN A 213 -24.85 -13.47 16.14
C GLN A 213 -24.69 -14.92 15.66
N LEU A 214 -23.56 -15.28 15.07
CA LEU A 214 -23.32 -16.57 14.45
C LEU A 214 -22.97 -17.62 15.51
N HIS A 215 -24.01 -18.21 16.14
CA HIS A 215 -23.87 -19.23 17.16
C HIS A 215 -24.55 -20.53 16.72
N PRO A 216 -23.92 -21.33 15.82
CA PRO A 216 -24.48 -22.57 15.33
C PRO A 216 -24.55 -23.64 16.43
N PRO A 217 -25.45 -24.62 16.31
CA PRO A 217 -25.53 -25.73 17.25
C PRO A 217 -24.26 -26.61 17.22
N ALA A 218 -24.04 -27.39 18.29
CA ALA A 218 -22.88 -28.28 18.42
C ALA A 218 -22.75 -29.21 17.19
N GLY A 219 -21.56 -29.37 16.67
CA GLY A 219 -21.26 -30.16 15.46
C GLY A 219 -21.59 -29.48 14.13
N THR A 220 -22.02 -28.21 14.15
CA THR A 220 -22.25 -27.38 12.97
C THR A 220 -21.24 -26.23 12.95
N ALA A 221 -20.60 -26.00 11.81
CA ALA A 221 -19.77 -24.81 11.56
C ALA A 221 -20.52 -23.87 10.61
N ALA A 222 -20.39 -22.58 10.84
CA ALA A 222 -20.96 -21.57 9.96
C ALA A 222 -19.96 -20.43 9.71
N ALA A 223 -19.96 -19.89 8.49
CA ALA A 223 -19.06 -18.81 8.09
C ALA A 223 -19.74 -17.89 7.06
N LEU A 224 -19.42 -16.59 7.13
CA LEU A 224 -19.85 -15.62 6.12
C LEU A 224 -19.00 -15.77 4.85
N ALA A 225 -19.63 -15.73 3.69
CA ALA A 225 -19.05 -15.83 2.37
C ALA A 225 -19.66 -14.82 1.39
N GLY A 226 -19.11 -14.72 0.19
CA GLY A 226 -19.62 -13.85 -0.87
C GLY A 226 -18.71 -12.67 -1.19
N LEU A 227 -18.91 -12.08 -2.36
CA LEU A 227 -18.12 -10.92 -2.82
C LEU A 227 -18.21 -9.72 -1.87
N PRO A 228 -19.37 -9.38 -1.30
CA PRO A 228 -19.46 -8.30 -0.32
C PRO A 228 -18.59 -8.53 0.91
N VAL A 229 -18.50 -9.77 1.40
CA VAL A 229 -17.67 -10.13 2.56
C VAL A 229 -16.19 -9.91 2.24
N LEU A 230 -15.75 -10.41 1.09
CA LEU A 230 -14.37 -10.25 0.64
C LEU A 230 -14.01 -8.76 0.44
N ALA A 231 -14.89 -7.99 -0.20
CA ALA A 231 -14.69 -6.57 -0.47
C ALA A 231 -14.60 -5.75 0.84
N ALA A 232 -15.51 -6.00 1.80
CA ALA A 232 -15.49 -5.32 3.08
C ALA A 232 -14.23 -5.66 3.89
N GLN A 233 -13.83 -6.92 3.97
CA GLN A 233 -12.61 -7.36 4.66
C GLN A 233 -11.34 -6.78 4.03
N ALA A 234 -11.25 -6.78 2.70
CA ALA A 234 -10.13 -6.16 2.00
C ALA A 234 -10.06 -4.66 2.30
N ASN A 235 -11.21 -3.97 2.26
CA ASN A 235 -11.27 -2.55 2.61
C ASN A 235 -10.88 -2.29 4.07
N ALA A 236 -11.34 -3.10 5.01
CA ALA A 236 -10.99 -2.98 6.42
C ALA A 236 -9.47 -3.08 6.65
N SER A 237 -8.84 -4.08 6.03
CA SER A 237 -7.40 -4.27 6.09
C SER A 237 -6.63 -3.07 5.52
N LEU A 238 -7.08 -2.50 4.39
CA LEU A 238 -6.44 -1.36 3.72
C LEU A 238 -6.72 -0.02 4.43
N SER A 239 -7.89 0.11 5.05
CA SER A 239 -8.32 1.34 5.74
C SER A 239 -7.78 1.45 7.15
N SER A 240 -7.37 0.34 7.77
CA SER A 240 -6.83 0.32 9.12
C SER A 240 -5.53 1.11 9.21
N THR A 241 -5.52 2.17 10.02
CA THR A 241 -4.33 2.98 10.29
C THR A 241 -3.16 2.12 10.79
N GLY A 242 -3.42 1.16 11.67
CA GLY A 242 -2.41 0.23 12.18
C GLY A 242 -1.77 -0.61 11.08
N HIS A 243 -2.57 -1.15 10.15
CA HIS A 243 -2.07 -1.92 9.01
C HIS A 243 -1.24 -1.06 8.05
N ARG A 244 -1.67 0.17 7.78
CA ARG A 244 -0.91 1.11 6.93
C ARG A 244 0.47 1.42 7.52
N PHE A 245 0.55 1.74 8.81
CA PHE A 245 1.84 1.94 9.48
C PHE A 245 2.69 0.68 9.51
N LEU A 246 2.09 -0.48 9.78
CA LEU A 246 2.82 -1.75 9.80
C LEU A 246 3.41 -2.07 8.42
N THR A 247 2.64 -1.91 7.34
CA THR A 247 3.12 -2.13 5.96
C THR A 247 4.20 -1.13 5.56
N LEU A 248 4.06 0.14 5.93
CA LEU A 248 5.09 1.16 5.71
C LEU A 248 6.41 0.80 6.42
N ILE A 249 6.33 0.46 7.70
CA ILE A 249 7.49 0.06 8.50
C ILE A 249 8.11 -1.22 7.93
N ALA A 250 7.30 -2.22 7.59
CA ALA A 250 7.78 -3.46 6.99
C ALA A 250 8.49 -3.21 5.66
N ALA A 251 7.95 -2.34 4.80
CA ALA A 251 8.59 -1.96 3.54
C ALA A 251 9.92 -1.24 3.77
N LEU A 252 9.99 -0.29 4.71
CA LEU A 252 11.22 0.41 5.07
C LEU A 252 12.27 -0.55 5.66
N LEU A 253 11.85 -1.49 6.51
CA LEU A 253 12.74 -2.50 7.08
C LEU A 253 13.24 -3.48 6.01
N ALA A 254 12.38 -3.93 5.10
CA ALA A 254 12.76 -4.81 4.00
C ALA A 254 13.79 -4.12 3.09
N VAL A 255 13.53 -2.88 2.66
CA VAL A 255 14.48 -2.10 1.86
C VAL A 255 15.78 -1.85 2.63
N GLY A 256 15.69 -1.50 3.91
CA GLY A 256 16.85 -1.30 4.77
C GLY A 256 17.70 -2.55 4.92
N LEU A 257 17.07 -3.72 5.07
CA LEU A 257 17.75 -5.01 5.12
C LEU A 257 18.48 -5.32 3.81
N VAL A 258 17.80 -5.16 2.67
CA VAL A 258 18.40 -5.35 1.34
C VAL A 258 19.61 -4.42 1.18
N LEU A 259 19.45 -3.13 1.50
CA LEU A 259 20.56 -2.17 1.43
C LEU A 259 21.69 -2.53 2.39
N LEU A 260 21.40 -3.04 3.58
CA LEU A 260 22.41 -3.47 4.54
C LEU A 260 23.21 -4.66 4.02
N VAL A 261 22.54 -5.64 3.40
CA VAL A 261 23.18 -6.82 2.80
C VAL A 261 24.04 -6.42 1.60
N VAL A 262 23.52 -5.60 0.69
CA VAL A 262 24.20 -5.18 -0.54
C VAL A 262 25.38 -4.24 -0.22
N LEU A 263 25.14 -3.22 0.61
CA LEU A 263 26.16 -2.20 0.92
C LEU A 263 27.08 -2.57 2.09
N ARG A 264 26.78 -3.65 2.79
CA ARG A 264 27.58 -4.27 3.87
C ARG A 264 27.93 -3.39 5.07
N THR A 265 27.48 -2.16 5.12
CA THR A 265 27.72 -1.25 6.25
C THR A 265 26.48 -0.45 6.62
N ARG A 266 26.19 -0.37 7.93
CA ARG A 266 25.00 0.34 8.45
C ARG A 266 24.90 1.78 7.95
N LYS A 267 26.00 2.51 7.93
CA LYS A 267 26.01 3.91 7.47
C LYS A 267 25.64 4.02 5.98
N ARG A 268 26.17 3.11 5.15
CA ARG A 268 25.87 3.10 3.71
C ARG A 268 24.41 2.76 3.41
N ALA A 269 23.78 1.97 4.26
CA ALA A 269 22.37 1.63 4.14
C ALA A 269 21.45 2.75 4.66
N LEU A 270 21.78 3.35 5.82
CA LEU A 270 20.92 4.35 6.46
C LEU A 270 20.92 5.71 5.77
N VAL A 271 22.07 6.13 5.21
CA VAL A 271 22.18 7.44 4.53
C VAL A 271 21.16 7.59 3.39
N PRO A 272 21.06 6.67 2.42
CA PRO A 272 20.05 6.79 1.36
C PRO A 272 18.61 6.60 1.85
N MET A 273 18.39 5.92 2.97
CA MET A 273 17.03 5.74 3.52
C MET A 273 16.47 7.00 4.19
N THR A 274 17.34 7.85 4.76
CA THR A 274 16.89 9.02 5.53
C THR A 274 15.95 9.94 4.74
N PRO A 275 16.26 10.41 3.51
CA PRO A 275 15.35 11.26 2.76
C PRO A 275 14.03 10.56 2.40
N ILE A 276 14.04 9.24 2.22
CA ILE A 276 12.86 8.45 1.88
C ILE A 276 11.90 8.43 3.06
N VAL A 277 12.42 8.09 4.25
CA VAL A 277 11.63 8.08 5.49
C VAL A 277 11.00 9.45 5.75
N LEU A 278 11.74 10.53 5.56
CA LEU A 278 11.21 11.89 5.75
C LEU A 278 10.16 12.25 4.69
N ALA A 279 10.37 11.85 3.46
CA ALA A 279 9.45 12.13 2.36
C ALA A 279 8.08 11.46 2.56
N THR A 280 8.00 10.25 3.15
CA THR A 280 6.72 9.62 3.45
C THR A 280 5.86 10.46 4.38
N GLY A 281 6.46 11.05 5.43
CA GLY A 281 5.72 11.95 6.32
C GLY A 281 5.30 13.26 5.64
N TRP A 282 6.16 13.85 4.80
CA TRP A 282 5.79 15.08 4.08
C TRP A 282 4.65 14.85 3.09
N SER A 283 4.66 13.73 2.41
CA SER A 283 3.60 13.34 1.50
C SER A 283 2.27 13.22 2.24
N SER A 284 2.24 12.51 3.37
CA SER A 284 1.05 12.41 4.22
C SER A 284 0.55 13.78 4.69
N LEU A 285 1.46 14.69 5.06
CA LEU A 285 1.08 16.04 5.45
C LEU A 285 0.40 16.82 4.31
N ILE A 286 0.97 16.75 3.12
CA ILE A 286 0.43 17.45 1.94
C ILE A 286 -0.93 16.88 1.56
N LEU A 287 -1.09 15.55 1.54
CA LEU A 287 -2.36 14.90 1.25
C LEU A 287 -3.45 15.28 2.24
N TYR A 288 -3.11 15.33 3.53
CA TYR A 288 -4.02 15.79 4.57
C TYR A 288 -4.45 17.24 4.37
N LEU A 289 -3.51 18.17 4.08
CA LEU A 289 -3.78 19.57 3.88
C LEU A 289 -4.63 19.84 2.63
N ILE A 290 -4.46 19.06 1.57
CA ILE A 290 -5.25 19.19 0.34
C ILE A 290 -6.64 18.53 0.52
N GLY A 291 -6.80 17.63 1.50
CA GLY A 291 -8.06 16.94 1.78
C GLY A 291 -8.41 15.85 0.75
N ILE A 292 -7.42 15.27 0.08
CA ILE A 292 -7.63 14.15 -0.84
C ILE A 292 -7.78 12.86 -0.01
N PRO A 293 -8.97 12.18 -0.05
CA PRO A 293 -9.16 10.93 0.65
C PRO A 293 -8.33 9.82 -0.03
N LEU A 294 -7.75 8.95 0.78
CA LEU A 294 -7.14 7.74 0.26
C LEU A 294 -8.23 6.78 -0.24
N ASN A 295 -7.98 6.12 -1.33
CA ASN A 295 -8.80 5.01 -1.80
C ASN A 295 -8.04 3.67 -1.59
N PRO A 296 -8.69 2.52 -1.69
CA PRO A 296 -8.02 1.23 -1.50
C PRO A 296 -6.80 1.02 -2.40
N MET A 297 -6.78 1.60 -3.59
CA MET A 297 -5.66 1.54 -4.51
C MET A 297 -4.50 2.46 -4.07
N SER A 298 -4.80 3.68 -3.64
CA SER A 298 -3.77 4.62 -3.18
C SER A 298 -3.19 4.27 -1.81
N ALA A 299 -3.94 3.55 -0.96
CA ALA A 299 -3.44 3.10 0.34
C ALA A 299 -2.22 2.16 0.25
N THR A 300 -2.03 1.47 -0.88
CA THR A 300 -0.88 0.58 -1.12
C THR A 300 0.32 1.26 -1.78
N LEU A 301 0.16 2.52 -2.22
CA LEU A 301 1.18 3.26 -2.96
C LEU A 301 2.47 3.52 -2.19
N GLY A 302 2.39 3.69 -0.88
CA GLY A 302 3.56 4.02 -0.05
C GLY A 302 4.73 3.05 -0.27
N THR A 303 4.46 1.76 -0.45
CA THR A 303 5.50 0.75 -0.70
C THR A 303 6.15 0.91 -2.08
N LEU A 304 5.38 1.23 -3.10
CA LEU A 304 5.88 1.48 -4.46
C LEU A 304 6.77 2.72 -4.51
N VAL A 305 6.34 3.80 -3.86
CA VAL A 305 7.08 5.06 -3.80
C VAL A 305 8.39 4.89 -3.04
N ILE A 306 8.41 4.12 -1.94
CA ILE A 306 9.64 3.76 -1.22
C ILE A 306 10.62 3.06 -2.16
N ALA A 307 10.16 2.10 -2.98
CA ALA A 307 11.01 1.36 -3.90
C ALA A 307 11.66 2.30 -4.96
N ILE A 308 10.86 3.12 -5.64
CA ILE A 308 11.34 4.07 -6.66
C ILE A 308 12.30 5.11 -6.05
N SER A 309 11.94 5.64 -4.88
CA SER A 309 12.74 6.65 -4.18
C SER A 309 14.08 6.12 -3.69
N THR A 310 14.11 4.84 -3.34
CA THR A 310 15.34 4.14 -2.93
C THR A 310 16.35 4.12 -4.07
N GLU A 311 15.92 3.86 -5.29
CA GLU A 311 16.78 3.88 -6.47
C GLU A 311 17.48 5.24 -6.62
N PHE A 312 16.72 6.34 -6.59
CA PHE A 312 17.26 7.70 -6.72
C PHE A 312 18.29 8.03 -5.64
N SER A 313 17.94 7.69 -4.40
CA SER A 313 18.78 7.97 -3.24
C SER A 313 20.08 7.15 -3.24
N VAL A 314 20.00 5.88 -3.61
CA VAL A 314 21.15 4.97 -3.70
C VAL A 314 22.08 5.41 -4.82
N LEU A 315 21.56 5.69 -6.02
CA LEU A 315 22.37 6.15 -7.16
C LEU A 315 23.17 7.41 -6.81
N LEU A 316 22.53 8.42 -6.21
CA LEU A 316 23.22 9.64 -5.81
C LEU A 316 24.22 9.40 -4.68
N SER A 317 23.89 8.56 -3.71
CA SER A 317 24.79 8.24 -2.60
C SER A 317 26.05 7.48 -3.06
N GLU A 318 25.89 6.52 -3.99
CA GLU A 318 27.03 5.76 -4.54
C GLU A 318 27.90 6.64 -5.45
N ARG A 319 27.28 7.47 -6.28
CA ARG A 319 28.01 8.44 -7.10
C ARG A 319 28.81 9.42 -6.24
N TYR A 320 28.20 9.95 -5.20
CA TYR A 320 28.89 10.81 -4.25
C TYR A 320 30.13 10.13 -3.65
N ARG A 321 30.01 8.85 -3.27
CA ARG A 321 31.16 8.10 -2.72
C ARG A 321 32.28 7.88 -3.74
N GLN A 322 31.93 7.60 -4.99
CA GLN A 322 32.90 7.50 -6.07
C GLN A 322 33.67 8.80 -6.23
N GLU A 323 33.02 9.97 -6.24
CA GLU A 323 33.65 11.26 -6.34
C GLU A 323 34.53 11.55 -5.10
N ARG A 324 34.09 11.17 -3.91
CA ARG A 324 34.89 11.29 -2.68
C ARG A 324 36.13 10.38 -2.69
N SER A 325 36.00 9.16 -3.18
CA SER A 325 37.15 8.25 -3.31
C SER A 325 38.17 8.73 -4.37
N GLY A 326 37.69 9.50 -5.35
CA GLY A 326 38.54 10.19 -6.34
C GLY A 326 39.28 11.42 -5.81
N GLY A 327 39.20 11.71 -4.49
CA GLY A 327 39.99 12.78 -3.83
C GLY A 327 39.30 14.16 -3.84
N HIS A 328 38.08 14.29 -4.36
CA HIS A 328 37.35 15.55 -4.33
C HIS A 328 36.89 15.91 -2.91
N ASP A 329 36.91 17.17 -2.56
CA ASP A 329 36.35 17.67 -1.30
C ASP A 329 34.81 17.51 -1.26
N LEU A 330 34.18 17.72 -0.09
CA LEU A 330 32.72 17.56 0.10
C LEU A 330 31.88 18.33 -0.93
N ARG A 331 32.26 19.61 -1.17
CA ARG A 331 31.51 20.48 -2.08
C ARG A 331 31.72 20.07 -3.55
N GLY A 332 32.95 19.78 -3.93
CA GLY A 332 33.31 19.33 -5.27
C GLY A 332 32.69 17.98 -5.62
N ALA A 333 32.70 17.02 -4.68
CA ALA A 333 32.06 15.72 -4.87
C ALA A 333 30.56 15.85 -5.04
N LEU A 334 29.89 16.65 -4.20
CA LEU A 334 28.43 16.91 -4.35
C LEU A 334 28.13 17.61 -5.67
N ALA A 335 28.84 18.67 -6.03
CA ALA A 335 28.62 19.39 -7.28
C ALA A 335 28.74 18.47 -8.50
N ARG A 336 29.76 17.59 -8.54
CA ARG A 336 29.95 16.62 -9.62
C ARG A 336 28.85 15.54 -9.63
N THR A 337 28.46 15.03 -8.47
CA THR A 337 27.37 14.05 -8.34
C THR A 337 26.08 14.58 -8.92
N TYR A 338 25.72 15.79 -8.52
CA TYR A 338 24.45 16.38 -8.93
C TYR A 338 24.44 16.89 -10.38
N SER A 339 25.59 17.35 -10.90
CA SER A 339 25.68 17.76 -12.32
C SER A 339 25.67 16.59 -13.30
N SER A 340 26.08 15.38 -12.87
CA SER A 340 26.10 14.18 -13.72
C SER A 340 24.89 13.29 -13.43
N THR A 341 24.89 12.60 -12.29
CA THR A 341 23.87 11.64 -11.90
C THR A 341 22.56 12.32 -11.48
N GLY A 342 22.63 13.51 -10.86
CA GLY A 342 21.47 14.27 -10.46
C GLY A 342 20.56 14.64 -11.65
N ALA A 343 21.15 15.01 -12.77
CA ALA A 343 20.40 15.30 -13.99
C ALA A 343 19.62 14.07 -14.51
N ALA A 344 20.25 12.89 -14.45
CA ALA A 344 19.60 11.63 -14.84
C ALA A 344 18.46 11.26 -13.87
N VAL A 345 18.68 11.42 -12.56
CA VAL A 345 17.66 11.18 -11.53
C VAL A 345 16.47 12.12 -11.70
N ILE A 346 16.72 13.41 -11.96
CA ILE A 346 15.64 14.39 -12.24
C ILE A 346 14.87 13.98 -13.49
N ALA A 347 15.56 13.64 -14.58
CA ALA A 347 14.92 13.22 -15.82
C ALA A 347 14.04 11.99 -15.60
N SER A 348 14.58 10.95 -14.94
CA SER A 348 13.82 9.73 -14.61
C SER A 348 12.63 10.02 -13.68
N GLY A 349 12.84 10.82 -12.62
CA GLY A 349 11.78 11.20 -11.70
C GLY A 349 10.67 12.00 -12.37
N VAL A 350 11.00 12.98 -13.20
CA VAL A 350 10.02 13.77 -13.98
C VAL A 350 9.26 12.89 -14.96
N THR A 351 9.93 11.93 -15.61
CA THR A 351 9.27 10.98 -16.50
C THR A 351 8.27 10.10 -15.74
N ALA A 352 8.65 9.61 -14.56
CA ALA A 352 7.73 8.83 -13.72
C ALA A 352 6.52 9.69 -13.24
N ILE A 353 6.78 10.92 -12.76
CA ILE A 353 5.74 11.87 -12.36
C ILE A 353 4.79 12.17 -13.54
N ALA A 354 5.31 12.41 -14.73
CA ALA A 354 4.50 12.66 -15.91
C ALA A 354 3.68 11.42 -16.31
N GLY A 355 4.28 10.22 -16.26
CA GLY A 355 3.60 8.98 -16.57
C GLY A 355 2.40 8.70 -15.66
N PHE A 356 2.58 8.81 -14.34
CA PHE A 356 1.48 8.68 -13.38
C PHE A 356 0.52 9.87 -13.42
N GLY A 357 1.02 11.06 -13.75
CA GLY A 357 0.22 12.27 -13.89
C GLY A 357 -0.85 12.19 -14.98
N VAL A 358 -0.65 11.34 -16.00
CA VAL A 358 -1.69 11.08 -17.02
C VAL A 358 -2.96 10.50 -16.42
N LEU A 359 -2.87 9.75 -15.32
CA LEU A 359 -4.03 9.16 -14.64
C LEU A 359 -4.98 10.22 -14.06
N ILE A 360 -4.51 11.44 -13.82
CA ILE A 360 -5.34 12.56 -13.34
C ILE A 360 -6.46 12.90 -14.34
N PHE A 361 -6.25 12.65 -15.62
CA PHE A 361 -7.25 12.87 -16.67
C PHE A 361 -8.24 11.70 -16.82
N SER A 362 -8.13 10.67 -15.98
CA SER A 362 -9.05 9.53 -16.01
C SER A 362 -10.46 9.95 -15.58
N ASN A 363 -11.46 9.41 -16.26
CA ASN A 363 -12.87 9.53 -15.85
C ASN A 363 -13.20 8.67 -14.63
N ILE A 364 -12.36 7.69 -14.28
CA ILE A 364 -12.52 6.82 -13.11
C ILE A 364 -11.92 7.56 -11.92
N THR A 365 -12.74 7.96 -10.96
CA THR A 365 -12.32 8.72 -9.78
C THR A 365 -11.19 8.02 -9.01
N MET A 366 -11.28 6.70 -8.84
CA MET A 366 -10.25 5.91 -8.16
C MET A 366 -8.87 6.03 -8.84
N LEU A 367 -8.81 5.99 -10.19
CA LEU A 367 -7.55 6.16 -10.94
C LEU A 367 -7.05 7.60 -10.91
N ARG A 368 -7.96 8.56 -10.97
CA ARG A 368 -7.62 9.99 -10.88
C ARG A 368 -7.00 10.32 -9.53
N ASP A 369 -7.62 9.87 -8.44
CA ASP A 369 -7.11 10.10 -7.08
C ASP A 369 -5.78 9.37 -6.86
N PHE A 370 -5.64 8.14 -7.38
CA PHE A 370 -4.38 7.42 -7.41
C PHE A 370 -3.29 8.20 -8.14
N GLY A 371 -3.60 8.79 -9.30
CA GLY A 371 -2.69 9.66 -10.05
C GLY A 371 -2.25 10.88 -9.25
N PHE A 372 -3.17 11.56 -8.58
CA PHE A 372 -2.84 12.71 -7.71
C PHE A 372 -1.94 12.32 -6.55
N VAL A 373 -2.28 11.26 -5.81
CA VAL A 373 -1.49 10.78 -4.68
C VAL A 373 -0.08 10.41 -5.15
N THR A 374 0.04 9.64 -6.23
CA THR A 374 1.34 9.22 -6.77
C THR A 374 2.18 10.41 -7.24
N LEU A 375 1.56 11.40 -7.89
CA LEU A 375 2.24 12.62 -8.33
C LEU A 375 2.84 13.37 -7.14
N ILE A 376 2.06 13.56 -6.07
CA ILE A 376 2.52 14.22 -4.84
C ILE A 376 3.66 13.40 -4.23
N ASP A 377 3.47 12.11 -4.03
CA ASP A 377 4.43 11.21 -3.41
C ASP A 377 5.78 11.20 -4.14
N LEU A 378 5.77 11.04 -5.46
CA LEU A 378 6.99 11.03 -6.26
C LEU A 378 7.67 12.40 -6.30
N THR A 379 6.89 13.49 -6.38
CA THR A 379 7.45 14.87 -6.38
C THR A 379 8.12 15.17 -5.05
N VAL A 380 7.43 14.87 -3.94
CA VAL A 380 7.96 15.07 -2.58
C VAL A 380 9.19 14.21 -2.34
N SER A 381 9.16 12.96 -2.79
CA SER A 381 10.28 12.04 -2.65
C SER A 381 11.49 12.48 -3.46
N LEU A 382 11.29 12.87 -4.72
CA LEU A 382 12.36 13.42 -5.56
C LEU A 382 12.97 14.69 -4.93
N ALA A 383 12.11 15.61 -4.45
CA ALA A 383 12.55 16.79 -3.74
C ALA A 383 13.32 16.43 -2.45
N GLY A 384 12.82 15.46 -1.68
CA GLY A 384 13.48 14.94 -0.48
C GLY A 384 14.87 14.41 -0.75
N VAL A 385 15.01 13.58 -1.79
CA VAL A 385 16.32 13.04 -2.19
C VAL A 385 17.27 14.17 -2.66
N LEU A 386 16.77 15.13 -3.43
CA LEU A 386 17.61 16.21 -3.95
C LEU A 386 18.02 17.22 -2.88
N LEU A 387 17.16 17.51 -1.89
CA LEU A 387 17.40 18.55 -0.89
C LEU A 387 17.95 18.01 0.42
N VAL A 388 17.48 16.83 0.88
CA VAL A 388 17.87 16.29 2.20
C VAL A 388 19.13 15.45 2.12
N LEU A 389 19.32 14.67 1.05
CA LEU A 389 20.47 13.79 0.93
C LEU A 389 21.83 14.52 1.05
N PRO A 390 22.05 15.72 0.45
CA PRO A 390 23.30 16.46 0.65
C PRO A 390 23.57 16.82 2.12
N ALA A 391 22.51 17.18 2.87
CA ALA A 391 22.62 17.50 4.28
C ALA A 391 22.97 16.26 5.12
N VAL A 392 22.36 15.11 4.81
CA VAL A 392 22.65 13.82 5.46
C VAL A 392 24.08 13.39 5.19
N LEU A 393 24.55 13.48 3.94
CA LEU A 393 25.92 13.15 3.55
C LEU A 393 26.93 14.05 4.28
N ALA A 394 26.69 15.36 4.33
CA ALA A 394 27.54 16.31 5.03
C ALA A 394 27.61 16.01 6.55
N LEU A 395 26.49 15.65 7.16
CA LEU A 395 26.46 15.34 8.59
C LEU A 395 27.14 14.01 8.90
N SER A 396 27.00 13.01 8.04
CA SER A 396 27.64 11.70 8.20
C SER A 396 29.17 11.83 8.18
N GLU A 397 29.72 12.70 7.32
CA GLU A 397 31.16 12.96 7.28
C GLU A 397 31.66 13.72 8.50
N ARG A 398 30.94 14.72 9.00
CA ARG A 398 31.27 15.44 10.24
C ARG A 398 31.30 14.48 11.43
N GLY A 399 30.36 13.55 11.52
CA GLY A 399 30.37 12.51 12.56
C GLY A 399 31.60 11.61 12.50
N ASP A 400 32.05 11.24 11.29
CA ASP A 400 33.26 10.43 11.10
C ASP A 400 34.53 11.18 11.42
N ALA A 401 34.61 12.47 11.13
CA ALA A 401 35.74 13.33 11.51
C ALA A 401 35.84 13.44 13.03
N LEU A 402 34.72 13.71 13.72
CA LEU A 402 34.67 13.76 15.20
C LEU A 402 35.02 12.42 15.84
N GLY A 403 34.59 11.32 15.28
CA GLY A 403 34.89 9.96 15.73
C GLY A 403 36.38 9.64 15.60
N ARG A 404 37.01 10.04 14.50
CA ARG A 404 38.47 9.90 14.29
C ARG A 404 39.27 10.75 15.28
N LEU A 405 38.90 11.99 15.51
CA LEU A 405 39.55 12.87 16.50
C LEU A 405 39.45 12.33 17.93
N ARG A 406 38.29 11.79 18.31
CA ARG A 406 38.11 11.12 19.61
C ARG A 406 38.93 9.84 19.74
N GLY A 407 39.05 9.07 18.64
CA GLY A 407 39.89 7.87 18.58
C GLY A 407 41.37 8.18 18.74
N THR A 408 41.88 9.20 18.04
CA THR A 408 43.27 9.65 18.18
C THR A 408 43.60 10.24 19.54
N ALA A 409 42.65 11.01 20.13
CA ALA A 409 42.79 11.53 21.49
C ALA A 409 42.86 10.42 22.55
N ARG A 410 42.02 9.38 22.42
CA ARG A 410 42.02 8.19 23.30
C ARG A 410 43.33 7.38 23.14
N ALA A 411 43.78 7.18 21.90
CA ALA A 411 45.06 6.49 21.64
C ALA A 411 46.27 7.25 22.21
N ALA A 412 46.30 8.60 22.05
CA ALA A 412 47.32 9.43 22.64
C ALA A 412 47.31 9.43 24.18
N GLY A 413 46.11 9.43 24.79
CA GLY A 413 45.93 9.29 26.25
C GLY A 413 46.42 7.92 26.76
N ALA A 414 46.10 6.84 26.07
CA ALA A 414 46.56 5.49 26.41
C ALA A 414 48.10 5.35 26.27
N ALA A 415 48.68 5.95 25.23
CA ALA A 415 50.15 5.97 25.05
C ALA A 415 50.86 6.74 26.17
N ARG A 416 50.34 7.91 26.61
CA ARG A 416 50.85 8.66 27.75
C ARG A 416 50.77 7.90 29.07
N LEU A 417 49.70 7.14 29.30
CA LEU A 417 49.57 6.29 30.49
C LEU A 417 50.56 5.11 30.49
N ARG A 418 50.86 4.52 29.32
CA ARG A 418 51.88 3.47 29.18
C ARG A 418 53.30 3.99 29.43
N LEU A 419 53.63 5.19 28.99
CA LEU A 419 54.92 5.84 29.24
C LEU A 419 55.13 6.19 30.72
N ARG A 420 54.07 6.56 31.45
CA ARG A 420 54.15 6.82 32.89
C ARG A 420 54.32 5.57 33.75
N ARG A 421 53.98 4.37 33.23
CA ARG A 421 54.14 3.10 33.94
C ARG A 421 55.42 2.36 33.68
N ARG A 422 56.40 2.93 32.95
CA ARG A 422 57.75 2.32 32.90
C ARG A 422 58.43 2.51 34.25
N PRO A 423 58.78 1.42 34.96
CA PRO A 423 59.52 1.53 36.20
C PRO A 423 60.87 2.17 35.89
N ARG A 424 61.26 3.16 36.68
CA ARG A 424 62.65 3.64 36.70
C ARG A 424 63.47 2.47 37.22
N VAL A 425 64.25 1.86 36.34
CA VAL A 425 65.33 0.93 36.74
C VAL A 425 66.44 1.82 37.34
N ALA A 426 66.69 1.63 38.64
CA ALA A 426 67.78 2.17 39.35
C ALA A 426 69.03 1.33 39.10
#